data_e37bf865a753c2a2e6ce3ab527b19107
#
_entry.id   e37bf865a753c2a2e6ce3ab527b19107
#
_cell.length_a   1.000
_cell.length_b   1.000
_cell.length_c   1.000
_cell.angle_alpha   90.00
_cell.angle_beta   90.00
_cell.angle_gamma   90.00
#
_symmetry.space_group_name_H-M   'P 1'
#
loop_
_entity.id
_entity.type
_entity.pdbx_description
1 polymer ?
#
loop_
_entity_poly.entity_id
_entity_poly.type
_entity_poly.pdbx_seq_one_letter_code
_entity_poly.pdbx_strand_id
1 'polypeptide(L)'
;MTLDATPIPNHFWCYKAKGDSVDVTVSLQDQFGGKPGVLVEEPELFCNPVDKNGEGISDSAAHLTCYKIKEDDKKKRQVLIENQFGEQTLKVTKPKLLCVPSKKIEVIQNEGKDNDNDENE
;
A
#
# COMPACT_ATOMS: atom_id res chain seq x y z
N MET A 1 27.56 -7.93 8.36
CA MET A 1 27.07 -7.41 8.35
C MET A 1 26.23 -7.30 9.03
N THR A 2 25.81 -7.10 9.43
CA THR A 2 25.07 -7.07 10.09
C THR A 2 24.23 -6.30 10.04
N LEU A 3 23.61 -6.10 9.88
CA LEU A 3 22.75 -5.46 9.74
C LEU A 3 21.91 -5.62 10.61
N ASP A 4 21.83 -6.07 11.17
CA ASP A 4 21.06 -6.38 11.98
C ASP A 4 20.59 -5.47 12.84
N ALA A 5 20.88 -4.47 13.05
CA ALA A 5 20.28 -3.51 13.87
C ALA A 5 19.03 -2.96 13.25
N THR A 6 18.75 -3.25 12.08
CA THR A 6 17.58 -2.75 11.42
C THR A 6 16.36 -3.52 11.83
N PRO A 7 15.31 -2.88 12.30
CA PRO A 7 14.09 -3.61 12.63
C PRO A 7 13.49 -4.25 11.40
N ILE A 8 12.84 -5.36 11.58
CA ILE A 8 12.17 -6.02 10.50
C ILE A 8 10.89 -5.25 10.19
N PRO A 9 10.69 -4.84 8.95
CA PRO A 9 9.47 -4.11 8.62
C PRO A 9 8.23 -4.96 8.83
N ASN A 10 7.12 -4.31 9.07
CA ASN A 10 5.85 -4.97 9.22
C ASN A 10 5.42 -5.67 7.96
N HIS A 11 4.68 -6.73 8.14
CA HIS A 11 3.85 -7.25 7.05
C HIS A 11 2.53 -6.49 7.10
N PHE A 12 1.88 -6.39 5.97
CA PHE A 12 0.60 -5.67 5.89
C PHE A 12 -0.47 -6.55 5.30
N TRP A 13 -1.64 -6.42 5.82
CA TRP A 13 -2.83 -7.07 5.29
C TRP A 13 -3.70 -5.96 4.74
N CYS A 14 -3.96 -5.97 3.45
CA CYS A 14 -4.63 -4.86 2.80
C CYS A 14 -6.03 -5.25 2.40
N TYR A 15 -6.96 -4.37 2.68
CA TYR A 15 -8.38 -4.58 2.47
C TYR A 15 -8.87 -3.61 1.40
N LYS A 16 -9.86 -4.01 0.64
CA LYS A 16 -10.51 -3.08 -0.27
C LYS A 16 -11.13 -1.97 0.54
N ALA A 17 -11.02 -0.77 0.05
CA ALA A 17 -11.55 0.40 0.74
C ALA A 17 -12.22 1.31 -0.25
N LYS A 18 -13.19 2.06 0.20
CA LYS A 18 -13.86 3.05 -0.61
C LYS A 18 -13.93 4.34 0.16
N GLY A 19 -13.76 5.42 -0.50
CA GLY A 19 -13.84 6.73 0.10
C GLY A 19 -13.87 7.76 -1.02
N ASP A 20 -13.92 9.01 -0.63
CA ASP A 20 -13.99 10.09 -1.61
C ASP A 20 -12.64 10.29 -2.28
N SER A 21 -12.67 10.70 -3.52
CA SER A 21 -11.44 11.03 -4.22
C SER A 21 -10.82 12.29 -3.61
N VAL A 22 -9.51 12.26 -3.44
CA VAL A 22 -8.84 13.44 -2.89
C VAL A 22 -8.48 14.43 -3.99
N ASP A 23 -8.32 13.96 -5.22
CA ASP A 23 -8.09 14.79 -6.39
C ASP A 23 -6.99 15.81 -6.20
N VAL A 24 -5.83 15.37 -5.76
CA VAL A 24 -4.68 16.25 -5.61
C VAL A 24 -3.57 15.75 -6.50
N THR A 25 -2.68 16.65 -6.89
CA THR A 25 -1.51 16.24 -7.65
C THR A 25 -0.28 16.33 -6.77
N VAL A 26 0.60 15.38 -6.94
CA VAL A 26 1.83 15.32 -6.17
C VAL A 26 2.98 15.03 -7.12
N SER A 27 4.18 15.35 -6.69
CA SER A 27 5.37 14.95 -7.41
C SER A 27 5.96 13.75 -6.72
N LEU A 28 6.26 12.72 -7.46
CA LEU A 28 6.77 11.48 -6.90
C LEU A 28 8.11 11.15 -7.54
N GLN A 29 9.00 10.60 -6.76
CA GLN A 29 10.29 10.20 -7.26
C GLN A 29 10.76 8.97 -6.49
N ASP A 30 11.24 7.97 -7.22
CA ASP A 30 11.85 6.81 -6.59
C ASP A 30 13.09 6.46 -7.41
N GLN A 31 13.65 5.30 -7.16
CA GLN A 31 14.90 4.95 -7.83
C GLN A 31 14.73 4.69 -9.32
N PHE A 32 13.53 4.58 -9.81
CA PHE A 32 13.28 4.41 -11.23
C PHE A 32 13.07 5.72 -11.96
N GLY A 33 12.93 6.82 -11.24
CA GLY A 33 12.74 8.11 -11.85
C GLY A 33 11.69 8.94 -11.14
N GLY A 34 11.39 10.08 -11.67
CA GLY A 34 10.44 11.00 -11.06
C GLY A 34 9.38 11.45 -12.03
N LYS A 35 8.27 11.90 -11.48
CA LYS A 35 7.16 12.37 -12.25
C LYS A 35 6.47 13.49 -11.50
N PRO A 36 6.41 14.70 -12.05
CA PRO A 36 5.64 15.76 -11.42
C PRO A 36 4.17 15.63 -11.82
N GLY A 37 3.31 16.10 -10.99
CA GLY A 37 1.91 16.22 -11.35
C GLY A 37 1.15 14.91 -11.49
N VAL A 38 1.44 13.96 -10.62
CA VAL A 38 0.70 12.72 -10.60
C VAL A 38 -0.61 12.96 -9.87
N LEU A 39 -1.73 12.67 -10.52
CA LEU A 39 -3.05 12.87 -9.90
C LEU A 39 -3.38 11.71 -8.98
N VAL A 40 -3.70 12.03 -7.74
CA VAL A 40 -4.11 11.05 -6.73
C VAL A 40 -5.62 11.11 -6.63
N GLU A 41 -6.26 9.97 -6.79
CA GLU A 41 -7.72 9.93 -6.88
C GLU A 41 -8.32 9.28 -5.64
N GLU A 42 -9.12 8.25 -5.78
CA GLU A 42 -9.83 7.71 -4.63
C GLU A 42 -9.00 6.62 -3.94
N PRO A 43 -9.25 6.40 -2.66
CA PRO A 43 -8.60 5.28 -1.97
C PRO A 43 -9.13 3.96 -2.52
N GLU A 44 -8.25 2.97 -2.59
CA GLU A 44 -8.63 1.65 -3.04
C GLU A 44 -8.28 0.58 -2.03
N LEU A 45 -7.27 0.79 -1.21
CA LEU A 45 -6.89 -0.18 -0.20
C LEU A 45 -6.60 0.51 1.12
N PHE A 46 -6.91 -0.17 2.19
CA PHE A 46 -6.47 0.23 3.52
C PHE A 46 -5.73 -0.95 4.12
N CYS A 47 -4.54 -0.72 4.65
CA CYS A 47 -3.67 -1.80 5.09
C CYS A 47 -3.34 -1.66 6.56
N ASN A 48 -3.51 -2.76 7.27
CA ASN A 48 -3.13 -2.84 8.67
C ASN A 48 -1.83 -3.61 8.80
N PRO A 49 -0.98 -3.26 9.76
CA PRO A 49 0.12 -4.15 10.08
C PRO A 49 -0.45 -5.45 10.64
N VAL A 50 0.14 -6.56 10.28
CA VAL A 50 -0.42 -7.85 10.62
C VAL A 50 0.67 -8.76 11.19
N ASP A 51 0.27 -9.61 12.13
CA ASP A 51 1.15 -10.61 12.71
C ASP A 51 1.00 -11.87 11.88
N LYS A 52 2.04 -12.25 11.16
CA LYS A 52 2.02 -13.41 10.33
C LYS A 52 2.72 -14.52 11.06
N ASN A 53 2.03 -15.58 11.41
CA ASN A 53 2.57 -16.78 12.05
C ASN A 53 3.23 -16.50 13.40
N GLY A 54 2.79 -15.50 14.12
CA GLY A 54 3.36 -15.23 15.44
C GLY A 54 4.66 -14.47 15.38
N GLU A 55 5.01 -13.89 14.24
CA GLU A 55 6.28 -13.17 14.12
C GLU A 55 6.25 -11.79 14.75
N GLY A 56 5.07 -11.32 15.10
CA GLY A 56 4.92 -10.04 15.76
C GLY A 56 4.73 -8.89 14.79
N ILE A 57 4.48 -7.73 15.36
CA ILE A 57 4.30 -6.50 14.59
C ILE A 57 5.29 -5.50 15.15
N SER A 58 6.17 -4.98 14.28
CA SER A 58 7.18 -4.05 14.79
C SER A 58 6.60 -2.68 15.09
N ASP A 59 5.61 -2.23 14.36
CA ASP A 59 5.00 -0.92 14.61
C ASP A 59 3.51 -1.05 14.37
N SER A 60 2.76 -1.17 15.45
CA SER A 60 1.32 -1.41 15.36
C SER A 60 0.54 -0.18 14.92
N ALA A 61 1.18 0.98 14.87
CA ALA A 61 0.53 2.19 14.40
C ALA A 61 0.78 2.46 12.93
N ALA A 62 1.53 1.60 12.26
CA ALA A 62 1.88 1.84 10.86
C ALA A 62 0.78 1.32 9.95
N HIS A 63 -0.05 2.20 9.48
CA HIS A 63 -1.12 1.86 8.53
C HIS A 63 -0.83 2.51 7.20
N LEU A 64 -1.38 1.95 6.13
CA LEU A 64 -1.24 2.54 4.81
C LEU A 64 -2.61 2.71 4.18
N THR A 65 -2.79 3.80 3.47
CA THR A 65 -3.94 3.97 2.60
C THR A 65 -3.40 4.08 1.19
N CYS A 66 -3.88 3.24 0.30
CA CYS A 66 -3.39 3.22 -1.06
C CYS A 66 -4.43 3.79 -1.99
N TYR A 67 -4.01 4.78 -2.75
CA TYR A 67 -4.90 5.54 -3.61
C TYR A 67 -4.62 5.22 -5.06
N LYS A 68 -5.65 5.21 -5.86
CA LYS A 68 -5.49 5.11 -7.29
C LYS A 68 -4.79 6.35 -7.80
N ILE A 69 -3.84 6.18 -8.71
CA ILE A 69 -3.18 7.30 -9.34
C ILE A 69 -3.37 7.22 -10.84
N LYS A 70 -3.32 8.39 -11.46
CA LYS A 70 -3.38 8.44 -12.89
C LYS A 70 -1.99 8.70 -13.40
N GLU A 71 -1.40 7.71 -13.99
CA GLU A 71 -0.04 7.77 -14.45
C GLU A 71 0.13 6.85 -15.63
N ASP A 72 0.82 7.30 -16.66
CA ASP A 72 0.89 6.59 -17.89
C ASP A 72 2.29 6.13 -18.23
N ASP A 73 3.07 5.77 -17.27
CA ASP A 73 4.41 5.29 -17.50
C ASP A 73 4.36 3.89 -18.10
N LYS A 74 4.93 3.71 -19.26
CA LYS A 74 4.87 2.43 -19.93
C LYS A 74 6.16 1.66 -19.90
N LYS A 75 7.13 2.11 -19.15
CA LYS A 75 8.39 1.40 -19.08
C LYS A 75 8.21 0.10 -18.34
N LYS A 76 8.97 -0.90 -18.77
CA LYS A 76 8.94 -2.20 -18.14
C LYS A 76 10.30 -2.48 -17.57
N ARG A 77 10.32 -3.05 -16.39
CA ARG A 77 11.57 -3.39 -15.70
C ARG A 77 11.41 -4.73 -15.04
N GLN A 78 12.52 -5.32 -14.67
CA GLN A 78 12.47 -6.51 -13.86
C GLN A 78 13.25 -6.24 -12.60
N VAL A 79 12.76 -6.74 -11.49
CA VAL A 79 13.46 -6.62 -10.22
C VAL A 79 13.55 -7.99 -9.59
N LEU A 80 14.67 -8.25 -8.94
CA LEU A 80 14.82 -9.48 -8.18
C LEU A 80 14.55 -9.13 -6.73
N ILE A 81 13.59 -9.79 -6.13
CA ILE A 81 13.24 -9.54 -4.75
C ILE A 81 13.49 -10.79 -3.92
N GLU A 82 13.65 -10.59 -2.66
CA GLU A 82 13.77 -11.67 -1.71
C GLU A 82 12.90 -11.34 -0.50
N ASN A 83 12.11 -12.28 -0.05
CA ASN A 83 11.33 -12.12 1.17
C ASN A 83 11.21 -13.49 1.82
N GLN A 84 10.35 -13.62 2.78
CA GLN A 84 10.22 -14.88 3.52
C GLN A 84 9.73 -16.03 2.67
N PHE A 85 9.17 -15.74 1.51
CA PHE A 85 8.72 -16.77 0.60
C PHE A 85 9.79 -17.15 -0.42
N GLY A 86 10.95 -16.52 -0.38
CA GLY A 86 12.07 -16.84 -1.26
C GLY A 86 12.40 -15.70 -2.19
N GLU A 87 13.21 -16.01 -3.18
CA GLU A 87 13.61 -15.06 -4.19
C GLU A 87 12.73 -15.19 -5.41
N GLN A 88 12.55 -14.11 -6.10
CA GLN A 88 11.68 -14.11 -7.25
C GLN A 88 11.96 -12.90 -8.12
N THR A 89 11.90 -13.08 -9.42
CA THR A 89 12.01 -11.97 -10.36
C THR A 89 10.62 -11.47 -10.71
N LEU A 90 10.40 -10.19 -10.55
CA LEU A 90 9.13 -9.59 -10.86
C LEU A 90 9.24 -8.71 -12.08
N LYS A 91 8.21 -8.75 -12.93
CA LYS A 91 8.09 -7.81 -14.00
C LYS A 91 7.33 -6.63 -13.47
N VAL A 92 7.91 -5.45 -13.54
CA VAL A 92 7.32 -4.24 -13.01
C VAL A 92 6.97 -3.35 -14.18
N THR A 93 5.73 -2.96 -14.27
CA THR A 93 5.26 -2.16 -15.38
C THR A 93 4.86 -0.78 -14.87
N LYS A 94 3.64 -0.36 -15.04
CA LYS A 94 3.29 1.00 -14.69
C LYS A 94 2.92 1.12 -13.22
N PRO A 95 3.13 2.28 -12.63
CA PRO A 95 2.69 2.50 -11.27
C PRO A 95 1.18 2.42 -11.20
N LYS A 96 0.68 1.80 -10.15
CA LYS A 96 -0.74 1.58 -10.04
C LYS A 96 -1.35 2.31 -8.88
N LEU A 97 -0.69 2.32 -7.76
CA LEU A 97 -1.22 2.90 -6.54
C LEU A 97 -0.14 3.69 -5.82
N LEU A 98 -0.56 4.71 -5.10
CA LEU A 98 0.30 5.40 -4.16
C LEU A 98 -0.17 5.04 -2.77
N CYS A 99 0.71 4.46 -1.97
CA CYS A 99 0.37 4.06 -0.62
C CYS A 99 0.99 5.04 0.36
N VAL A 100 0.16 5.65 1.17
CA VAL A 100 0.55 6.75 2.04
C VAL A 100 0.45 6.31 3.48
N PRO A 101 1.48 6.54 4.29
CA PRO A 101 1.37 6.23 5.71
C PRO A 101 0.20 7.00 6.30
N SER A 102 -0.60 6.33 7.09
CA SER A 102 -1.83 6.90 7.59
C SER A 102 -2.00 6.58 9.05
N LYS A 103 -2.68 7.47 9.75
CA LYS A 103 -3.01 7.27 11.14
C LYS A 103 -4.46 6.83 11.23
N LYS A 104 -4.70 5.72 11.87
CA LYS A 104 -6.08 5.26 12.05
C LYS A 104 -6.61 5.93 13.29
N ILE A 105 -7.54 6.86 13.12
CA ILE A 105 -8.04 7.65 14.23
C ILE A 105 -8.99 6.82 15.07
N GLU A 106 -9.88 6.08 14.44
CA GLU A 106 -10.78 5.22 15.19
C GLU A 106 -11.41 4.19 14.25
N VAL A 107 -11.92 3.13 14.83
CA VAL A 107 -12.69 2.15 14.08
C VAL A 107 -14.14 2.45 14.33
N ILE A 108 -14.87 2.80 13.28
CA ILE A 108 -16.28 3.11 13.38
C ILE A 108 -17.04 1.84 13.08
N GLN A 109 -17.74 1.30 14.08
CA GLN A 109 -18.41 0.06 13.88
C GLN A 109 -19.71 0.28 13.29
N ASN A 110 -19.97 -0.10 12.17
CA ASN A 110 -21.19 0.05 11.63
C ASN A 110 -21.85 -1.04 11.66
N GLU A 111 -22.54 -1.41 11.78
CA GLU A 111 -23.03 -2.43 11.78
C GLU A 111 -23.08 -3.05 10.76
N GLY A 112 -22.76 -3.10 10.21
CA GLY A 112 -22.65 -3.65 9.26
C GLY A 112 -23.32 -4.55 8.72
N LYS A 113 -23.92 -4.94 8.63
CA LYS A 113 -24.45 -5.75 8.10
C LYS A 113 -24.69 -5.30 6.98
N ASP A 114 -24.76 -4.96 6.67
CA ASP A 114 -24.93 -4.60 5.76
C ASP A 114 -24.50 -4.65 4.82
N ASN A 115 -24.43 -4.83 4.64
CA ASN A 115 -24.11 -4.80 3.91
C ASN A 115 -23.72 -4.94 3.10
N ASP A 116 -23.66 -5.15 3.02
CA ASP A 116 -23.30 -5.34 2.32
C ASP A 116 -23.21 -5.26 1.11
N ASN A 117 -23.54 -5.09 0.74
CA ASN A 117 -23.69 -4.96 -0.40
C ASN A 117 -22.76 -4.36 -1.07
N ASP A 118 -22.27 -3.82 -0.74
CA ASP A 118 -21.36 -3.21 -1.34
C ASP A 118 -20.41 -3.95 -1.66
N GLU A 119 -20.47 -4.84 -1.39
CA GLU A 119 -19.56 -5.51 -1.60
C GLU A 119 -19.41 -5.90 -2.77
N ASN A 120 -20.04 -5.83 -3.31
CA ASN A 120 -19.89 -6.26 -4.42
C ASN A 120 -19.03 -5.56 -5.10
N GLU A 121 -18.34 -5.09 -4.81
CA GLU A 121 -17.61 -4.43 -5.50
C GLU A 121 -16.60 -4.83 -5.83
#